data_0a0d694e73e6fdf2ba71cdccbcefe8e1
#
_entry.id   0a0d694e73e6fdf2ba71cdccbcefe8e1
#
_cell.length_a   1.000
_cell.length_b   1.000
_cell.length_c   1.000
_cell.angle_alpha   90.00
_cell.angle_beta   90.00
_cell.angle_gamma   90.00
#
_symmetry.space_group_name_H-M   'P 1'
#
loop_
_entity.id
_entity.type
_entity.pdbx_description
1 polymer ?
#
loop_
_entity_poly.entity_id
_entity_poly.type
_entity_poly.pdbx_seq_one_letter_code
_entity_poly.pdbx_strand_id
1 'polypeptide(L)'
;MSLYGIYGEHTIADCPLNKKENRQIVYKVQEELGKLAESNGAKLLAQYHSGLEHTFLWVFESPDAKRLEELMINTGTTSFNSCRIVPLLDFDQLAARLREIDNA
;
A
#
# COMPACT_ATOMS: atom_id res chain seq x y z
N MET A 1 15.72 -2.30 -4.38
CA MET A 1 14.55 -1.92 -3.57
C MET A 1 13.72 -3.15 -3.28
N SER A 2 13.05 -3.16 -2.16
CA SER A 2 12.19 -4.28 -1.78
C SER A 2 10.75 -4.02 -2.18
N LEU A 3 10.00 -5.11 -2.36
CA LEU A 3 8.58 -5.07 -2.71
C LEU A 3 7.74 -5.13 -1.44
N TYR A 4 6.72 -4.28 -1.36
CA TYR A 4 5.79 -4.23 -0.22
C TYR A 4 4.36 -4.17 -0.69
N GLY A 5 3.48 -4.88 0.04
CA GLY A 5 2.04 -4.68 -0.06
C GLY A 5 1.55 -3.89 1.15
N ILE A 6 0.73 -2.87 0.91
CA ILE A 6 0.03 -2.18 1.97
C ILE A 6 -1.41 -2.63 1.94
N TYR A 7 -1.82 -3.31 3.02
CA TYR A 7 -3.19 -3.81 3.19
C TYR A 7 -3.90 -2.89 4.16
N GLY A 8 -4.99 -2.31 3.71
CA GLY A 8 -5.78 -1.41 4.52
C GLY A 8 -7.21 -1.88 4.69
N GLU A 9 -7.81 -1.51 5.79
CA GLU A 9 -9.24 -1.76 6.04
C GLU A 9 -9.85 -0.60 6.81
N HIS A 10 -11.14 -0.39 6.59
CA HIS A 10 -11.94 0.63 7.25
C HIS A 10 -13.35 0.10 7.50
N THR A 11 -14.09 0.77 8.36
CA THR A 11 -15.48 0.41 8.63
C THR A 11 -16.40 0.76 7.46
N ILE A 12 -17.57 0.18 7.43
CA ILE A 12 -18.61 0.52 6.44
C ILE A 12 -18.90 2.03 6.46
N ALA A 13 -19.05 2.59 7.66
CA ALA A 13 -19.37 4.01 7.83
C ALA A 13 -18.27 4.94 7.33
N ASP A 14 -17.00 4.54 7.50
CA ASP A 14 -15.84 5.33 7.08
C ASP A 14 -15.43 5.11 5.63
N CYS A 15 -16.03 4.13 4.96
CA CYS A 15 -15.75 3.85 3.56
C CYS A 15 -15.95 5.12 2.72
N PRO A 16 -15.02 5.44 1.80
CA PRO A 16 -15.18 6.59 0.91
C PRO A 16 -16.50 6.59 0.13
N LEU A 17 -17.06 5.42 -0.14
CA LEU A 17 -18.37 5.30 -0.77
C LEU A 17 -19.49 5.90 0.09
N ASN A 18 -19.32 5.94 1.41
CA ASN A 18 -20.34 6.34 2.37
C ASN A 18 -20.01 7.65 3.10
N LYS A 19 -18.77 8.12 3.06
CA LYS A 19 -18.34 9.30 3.81
C LYS A 19 -17.59 10.28 2.92
N LYS A 20 -18.18 11.46 2.77
CA LYS A 20 -17.70 12.50 1.85
C LYS A 20 -16.27 12.96 2.19
N GLU A 21 -15.95 13.16 3.46
CA GLU A 21 -14.63 13.61 3.89
C GLU A 21 -13.53 12.64 3.45
N ASN A 22 -13.82 11.34 3.50
CA ASN A 22 -12.88 10.30 3.11
C ASN A 22 -12.75 10.18 1.59
N ARG A 23 -13.80 10.54 0.84
CA ARG A 23 -13.69 10.64 -0.63
C ARG A 23 -12.67 11.71 -1.03
N GLN A 24 -12.61 12.83 -0.31
CA GLN A 24 -11.65 13.89 -0.60
C GLN A 24 -10.22 13.42 -0.41
N ILE A 25 -9.96 12.58 0.59
CA ILE A 25 -8.66 11.97 0.82
C ILE A 25 -8.29 11.06 -0.36
N VAL A 26 -9.23 10.23 -0.83
CA VAL A 26 -9.00 9.35 -1.98
C VAL A 26 -8.66 10.13 -3.25
N TYR A 27 -9.37 11.22 -3.52
CA TYR A 27 -9.07 12.06 -4.70
C TYR A 27 -7.67 12.65 -4.62
N LYS A 28 -7.29 13.12 -3.46
CA LYS A 28 -5.95 13.65 -3.23
C LYS A 28 -4.88 12.58 -3.37
N VAL A 29 -5.13 11.39 -2.83
CA VAL A 29 -4.25 10.23 -2.98
C VAL A 29 -4.05 9.90 -4.46
N GLN A 30 -5.12 9.84 -5.23
CA GLN A 30 -5.03 9.57 -6.67
C GLN A 30 -4.14 10.58 -7.39
N GLU A 31 -4.27 11.85 -7.06
CA GLU A 31 -3.53 12.92 -7.72
C GLU A 31 -2.06 12.98 -7.30
N GLU A 32 -1.75 12.71 -6.03
CA GLU A 32 -0.47 13.06 -5.43
C GLU A 32 0.40 11.88 -5.02
N LEU A 33 -0.19 10.71 -4.74
CA LEU A 33 0.55 9.60 -4.11
C LEU A 33 1.76 9.14 -4.92
N GLY A 34 1.63 9.02 -6.23
CA GLY A 34 2.73 8.58 -7.09
C GLY A 34 3.94 9.50 -6.99
N LYS A 35 3.71 10.80 -7.03
CA LYS A 35 4.77 11.82 -6.93
C LYS A 35 5.37 11.88 -5.53
N LEU A 36 4.56 11.76 -4.50
CA LEU A 36 5.03 11.74 -3.12
C LEU A 36 5.88 10.50 -2.85
N ALA A 37 5.50 9.35 -3.39
CA ALA A 37 6.28 8.14 -3.30
C ALA A 37 7.67 8.35 -3.93
N GLU A 38 7.73 8.87 -5.15
CA GLU A 38 8.99 9.15 -5.83
C GLU A 38 9.87 10.13 -5.07
N SER A 39 9.29 11.16 -4.48
CA SER A 39 10.00 12.13 -3.63
C SER A 39 10.65 11.46 -2.41
N ASN A 40 10.08 10.36 -1.95
CA ASN A 40 10.60 9.59 -0.82
C ASN A 40 11.46 8.40 -1.25
N GLY A 41 11.79 8.30 -2.52
CA GLY A 41 12.63 7.22 -3.05
C GLY A 41 11.90 5.89 -3.20
N ALA A 42 10.58 5.90 -3.21
CA ALA A 42 9.73 4.73 -3.42
C ALA A 42 8.99 4.83 -4.75
N LYS A 43 8.37 3.73 -5.17
CA LYS A 43 7.62 3.68 -6.42
C LYS A 43 6.29 2.96 -6.19
N LEU A 44 5.19 3.63 -6.54
CA LEU A 44 3.87 3.02 -6.54
C LEU A 44 3.70 2.16 -7.79
N LEU A 45 3.40 0.88 -7.60
CA LEU A 45 3.23 -0.08 -8.70
C LEU A 45 1.79 -0.36 -9.04
N ALA A 46 0.92 -0.49 -8.02
CA ALA A 46 -0.48 -0.84 -8.22
C ALA A 46 -1.32 -0.41 -7.04
N GLN A 47 -2.59 -0.13 -7.29
CA GLN A 47 -3.59 0.19 -6.27
C GLN A 47 -4.91 -0.49 -6.60
N TYR A 48 -5.48 -1.18 -5.62
CA TYR A 48 -6.77 -1.87 -5.74
C TYR A 48 -7.61 -1.60 -4.51
N HIS A 49 -8.91 -1.53 -4.69
CA HIS A 49 -9.89 -1.31 -3.62
C HIS A 49 -11.03 -2.31 -3.73
N SER A 50 -11.44 -2.89 -2.60
CA SER A 50 -12.64 -3.71 -2.53
C SER A 50 -13.75 -2.94 -1.82
N GLY A 51 -14.76 -2.54 -2.57
CA GLY A 51 -15.94 -1.87 -2.00
C GLY A 51 -16.84 -2.80 -1.21
N LEU A 52 -16.73 -4.11 -1.42
CA LEU A 52 -17.50 -5.11 -0.70
C LEU A 52 -16.90 -5.42 0.67
N GLU A 53 -15.58 -5.60 0.72
CA GLU A 53 -14.88 -5.91 1.97
C GLU A 53 -14.43 -4.67 2.75
N HIS A 54 -14.47 -3.49 2.15
CA HIS A 54 -13.96 -2.24 2.72
C HIS A 54 -12.47 -2.31 3.02
N THR A 55 -11.73 -2.89 2.06
CA THR A 55 -10.28 -3.07 2.13
C THR A 55 -9.61 -2.50 0.89
N PHE A 56 -8.30 -2.28 1.00
CA PHE A 56 -7.48 -1.96 -0.16
C PHE A 56 -6.16 -2.74 -0.14
N LEU A 57 -5.56 -2.87 -1.32
CA LEU A 57 -4.22 -3.40 -1.49
C LEU A 57 -3.46 -2.46 -2.42
N TRP A 58 -2.38 -1.86 -1.91
CA TRP A 58 -1.46 -1.05 -2.70
C TRP A 58 -0.09 -1.71 -2.70
N VAL A 59 0.58 -1.72 -3.85
CA VAL A 59 1.87 -2.36 -4.01
C VAL A 59 2.92 -1.31 -4.34
N PHE A 60 4.04 -1.35 -3.60
CA PHE A 60 5.16 -0.41 -3.74
C PHE A 60 6.48 -1.14 -3.83
N GLU A 61 7.44 -0.51 -4.50
CA GLU A 61 8.86 -0.74 -4.29
C GLU A 61 9.38 0.38 -3.37
N SER A 62 10.16 0.01 -2.35
CA SER A 62 10.73 0.99 -1.43
C SER A 62 12.03 0.45 -0.82
N PRO A 63 12.98 1.32 -0.45
CA PRO A 63 14.16 0.89 0.30
C PRO A 63 13.83 0.30 1.67
N ASP A 64 12.75 0.76 2.29
CA ASP A 64 12.32 0.33 3.62
C ASP A 64 10.82 0.55 3.84
N ALA A 65 10.28 -0.06 4.89
CA ALA A 65 8.88 0.06 5.25
C ALA A 65 8.55 1.42 5.89
N LYS A 66 9.50 2.04 6.56
CA LYS A 66 9.28 3.30 7.28
C LYS A 66 8.87 4.44 6.35
N ARG A 67 9.46 4.52 5.17
CA ARG A 67 9.08 5.53 4.17
C ARG A 67 7.63 5.38 3.74
N LEU A 68 7.17 4.15 3.63
CA LEU A 68 5.78 3.85 3.28
C LEU A 68 4.82 4.20 4.42
N GLU A 69 5.24 3.93 5.67
CA GLU A 69 4.47 4.34 6.85
C GLU A 69 4.27 5.86 6.87
N GLU A 70 5.35 6.61 6.69
CA GLU A 70 5.29 8.08 6.65
C GLU A 70 4.38 8.58 5.52
N LEU A 71 4.45 7.93 4.37
CA LEU A 71 3.61 8.24 3.22
C LEU A 71 2.13 8.04 3.53
N MET A 72 1.78 6.95 4.20
CA MET A 72 0.40 6.67 4.61
C MET A 72 -0.13 7.68 5.63
N ILE A 73 0.72 8.10 6.55
CA ILE A 73 0.37 9.11 7.56
C ILE A 73 0.20 10.48 6.88
N ASN A 74 1.15 10.88 6.06
CA ASN A 74 1.16 12.22 5.46
C ASN A 74 0.04 12.44 4.44
N THR A 75 -0.42 11.39 3.79
CA THR A 75 -1.55 11.49 2.85
C THR A 75 -2.92 11.47 3.53
N GLY A 76 -2.97 11.20 4.84
CA GLY A 76 -4.22 11.04 5.57
C GLY A 76 -4.86 9.67 5.40
N THR A 77 -4.20 8.73 4.72
CA THR A 77 -4.73 7.38 4.52
C THR A 77 -5.01 6.69 5.85
N THR A 78 -4.14 6.86 6.85
CA THR A 78 -4.31 6.27 8.17
C THR A 78 -5.33 6.99 9.04
N SER A 79 -5.91 8.10 8.58
CA SER A 79 -6.94 8.80 9.35
C SER A 79 -8.25 8.01 9.42
N PHE A 80 -8.49 7.10 8.47
CA PHE A 80 -9.70 6.26 8.47
C PHE A 80 -9.44 4.80 8.10
N ASN A 81 -8.18 4.41 7.88
CA ASN A 81 -7.79 3.03 7.59
C ASN A 81 -6.81 2.51 8.61
N SER A 82 -6.99 1.25 9.01
CA SER A 82 -5.93 0.46 9.63
C SER A 82 -5.08 -0.11 8.50
N CYS A 83 -3.77 0.10 8.55
CA CYS A 83 -2.86 -0.32 7.49
C CYS A 83 -1.81 -1.30 8.01
N ARG A 84 -1.48 -2.31 7.19
CA ARG A 84 -0.36 -3.22 7.42
C ARG A 84 0.59 -3.11 6.24
N ILE A 85 1.87 -3.01 6.52
CA ILE A 85 2.92 -2.98 5.49
C ILE A 85 3.62 -4.34 5.52
N VAL A 86 3.50 -5.09 4.45
CA VAL A 86 3.94 -6.49 4.37
C VAL A 86 5.03 -6.62 3.32
N PRO A 87 6.23 -7.11 3.71
CA PRO A 87 7.26 -7.44 2.71
C PRO A 87 6.77 -8.55 1.80
N LEU A 88 7.01 -8.39 0.51
CA LEU A 88 6.58 -9.36 -0.51
C LEU A 88 7.77 -9.83 -1.33
N LEU A 89 7.68 -11.06 -1.82
CA LEU A 89 8.49 -11.57 -2.92
C LEU A 89 7.56 -11.82 -4.10
N ASP A 90 8.02 -11.57 -5.32
CA ASP A 90 7.29 -12.09 -6.47
C ASP A 90 7.50 -13.62 -6.55
N PHE A 91 6.71 -14.29 -7.36
CA PHE A 91 6.73 -15.76 -7.41
C PHE A 91 8.04 -16.31 -7.93
N ASP A 92 8.69 -15.64 -8.88
CA ASP A 92 9.98 -16.06 -9.41
C ASP A 92 11.09 -15.93 -8.34
N GLN A 93 11.05 -14.86 -7.56
CA GLN A 93 11.96 -14.67 -6.43
C GLN A 93 11.76 -15.76 -5.38
N LEU A 94 10.52 -16.09 -5.06
CA LEU A 94 10.20 -17.18 -4.13
C LEU A 94 10.75 -18.51 -4.65
N ALA A 95 10.48 -18.83 -5.91
CA ALA A 95 10.94 -20.08 -6.51
C ALA A 95 12.47 -20.19 -6.50
N ALA A 96 13.17 -19.10 -6.79
CA ALA A 96 14.63 -19.06 -6.73
C ALA A 96 15.15 -19.33 -5.33
N ARG A 97 14.51 -18.74 -4.32
CA ARG A 97 14.86 -18.96 -2.91
C ARG A 97 14.66 -20.41 -2.50
N LEU A 98 13.55 -21.00 -2.92
CA LEU A 98 13.28 -22.41 -2.60
C LEU A 98 14.32 -23.36 -3.23
N ARG A 99 14.76 -23.07 -4.45
CA ARG A 99 15.84 -23.85 -5.10
C ARG A 99 17.17 -23.71 -4.38
N GLU A 100 17.48 -22.52 -3.87
CA GLU A 100 18.68 -22.32 -3.05
C GLU A 100 18.65 -23.21 -1.80
N ILE A 101 17.50 -23.29 -1.14
CA ILE A 101 17.31 -24.15 0.05
C ILE A 101 17.51 -25.63 -0.32
N ASP A 102 16.92 -26.08 -1.42
CA ASP A 102 17.04 -27.47 -1.86
C ASP A 102 18.47 -27.87 -2.26
N ASN A 103 19.24 -26.90 -2.72
CA ASN A 103 20.62 -27.11 -3.19
C ASN A 103 21.70 -26.84 -2.12
N ALA A 104 21.29 -26.48 -0.94
CA ALA A 104 22.21 -26.15 0.15
C ALA A 104 22.83 -27.40 0.82
#